data_078ea3c484d11a4952e19b3843f1e23b
#
_entry.id   078ea3c484d11a4952e19b3843f1e23b
#
_cell.length_a   1.000
_cell.length_b   1.000
_cell.length_c   1.000
_cell.angle_alpha   90.00
_cell.angle_beta   90.00
_cell.angle_gamma   90.00
#
_symmetry.space_group_name_H-M   'P 1'
#
loop_
_entity.id
_entity.type
_entity.pdbx_description
1 polymer ?
#
loop_
_entity_poly.entity_id
_entity_poly.type
_entity_poly.pdbx_seq_one_letter_code
_entity_poly.pdbx_strand_id
1 'polypeptide(L)'
;MPKIIMVEPQWGYASLKRIVGLGAEYNRLQRFYPIGADIFVFVYPIFLTFWYLKGIFQRDLEVKKQALFIFLSCVIAVAVNIASQQFFDKQRPIYEFGIEVLDQETLLHSFLPTTSFPSDHAVVTFAVAMATLLI
;
A
#
# COMPACT_ATOMS: atom_id res chain seq x y z
N MET A 1 21.91 -13.47 -6.00
CA MET A 1 22.20 -12.11 -6.47
C MET A 1 22.44 -11.22 -5.25
N PRO A 2 23.41 -10.33 -5.27
CA PRO A 2 23.58 -9.37 -4.16
C PRO A 2 22.35 -8.47 -4.09
N LYS A 3 21.72 -8.40 -2.91
CA LYS A 3 20.61 -7.48 -2.67
C LYS A 3 21.16 -6.07 -2.41
N ILE A 4 20.44 -5.06 -2.89
CA ILE A 4 20.76 -3.66 -2.64
C ILE A 4 20.29 -3.33 -1.22
N ILE A 5 21.23 -3.07 -0.31
CA ILE A 5 20.92 -2.64 1.05
C ILE A 5 20.65 -1.13 1.02
N MET A 6 19.44 -0.75 1.39
CA MET A 6 19.04 0.66 1.50
C MET A 6 19.14 1.11 2.97
N VAL A 7 19.96 2.13 3.21
CA VAL A 7 20.09 2.73 4.54
C VAL A 7 19.22 3.98 4.62
N GLU A 8 18.44 4.10 5.71
CA GLU A 8 17.58 5.27 5.93
C GLU A 8 18.42 6.52 6.22
N PRO A 9 18.18 7.64 5.53
CA PRO A 9 18.88 8.89 5.84
C PRO A 9 18.46 9.42 7.21
N GLN A 10 19.39 10.08 7.93
CA GLN A 10 19.16 10.57 9.30
C GLN A 10 17.94 11.47 9.47
N TRP A 11 17.62 12.28 8.45
CA TRP A 11 16.41 13.13 8.46
C TRP A 11 15.11 12.30 8.40
N GLY A 12 15.12 11.19 7.67
CA GLY A 12 13.99 10.25 7.61
C GLY A 12 13.73 9.64 8.99
N TYR A 13 14.79 9.22 9.68
CA TYR A 13 14.73 8.71 11.05
C TYR A 13 14.15 9.74 12.04
N ALA A 14 14.65 10.99 12.00
CA ALA A 14 14.17 12.06 12.87
C ALA A 14 12.68 12.36 12.62
N SER A 15 12.24 12.37 11.37
CA SER A 15 10.85 12.59 10.99
C SER A 15 9.96 11.45 11.45
N LEU A 16 10.39 10.20 11.25
CA LEU A 16 9.68 9.01 11.70
C LEU A 16 9.51 8.99 13.23
N LYS A 17 10.59 9.27 13.97
CA LYS A 17 10.57 9.34 15.43
C LYS A 17 9.59 10.41 15.94
N ARG A 18 9.46 11.54 15.27
CA ARG A 18 8.47 12.57 15.60
C ARG A 18 7.05 12.07 15.38
N ILE A 19 6.79 11.45 14.23
CA ILE A 19 5.45 10.94 13.88
C ILE A 19 5.02 9.84 14.84
N VAL A 20 5.92 8.91 15.15
CA VAL A 20 5.66 7.82 16.09
C VAL A 20 5.47 8.37 17.51
N GLY A 21 6.27 9.37 17.91
CA GLY A 21 6.12 10.05 19.22
C GLY A 21 4.77 10.73 19.37
N LEU A 22 4.30 11.43 18.31
CA LEU A 22 2.94 12.01 18.29
C LEU A 22 1.86 10.92 18.34
N GLY A 23 2.07 9.79 17.67
CA GLY A 23 1.16 8.64 17.73
C GLY A 23 1.10 8.00 19.11
N ALA A 24 2.22 7.93 19.83
CA ALA A 24 2.29 7.37 21.19
C ALA A 24 1.51 8.21 22.21
N GLU A 25 1.50 9.53 22.04
CA GLU A 25 0.76 10.46 22.89
C GLU A 25 -0.77 10.30 22.73
N TYR A 26 -1.23 9.84 21.57
CA TYR A 26 -2.63 9.57 21.25
C TYR A 26 -2.90 8.07 21.12
N ASN A 27 -2.93 7.35 22.22
CA ASN A 27 -3.12 5.90 22.28
C ASN A 27 -4.37 5.37 21.52
N ARG A 28 -5.40 6.22 21.32
CA ARG A 28 -6.56 5.89 20.50
C ARG A 28 -6.26 5.89 19.01
N LEU A 29 -5.40 6.78 18.53
CA LEU A 29 -5.04 6.86 17.10
C LEU A 29 -4.20 5.67 16.66
N GLN A 30 -3.36 5.11 17.51
CA GLN A 30 -2.54 3.94 17.19
C GLN A 30 -3.37 2.73 16.77
N ARG A 31 -4.57 2.56 17.32
CA ARG A 31 -5.49 1.47 16.94
C ARG A 31 -6.15 1.71 15.58
N PHE A 32 -6.30 2.95 15.16
CA PHE A 32 -6.97 3.29 13.90
C PHE A 32 -6.03 3.30 12.70
N TYR A 33 -4.72 3.50 12.89
CA TYR A 33 -3.77 3.55 11.77
C TYR A 33 -3.71 2.26 10.94
N PRO A 34 -3.56 1.06 11.53
CA PRO A 34 -3.52 -0.17 10.76
C PRO A 34 -4.84 -0.43 10.04
N ILE A 35 -5.97 -0.23 10.76
CA ILE A 35 -7.31 -0.40 10.21
C ILE A 35 -7.55 0.55 9.05
N GLY A 36 -7.14 1.82 9.18
CA GLY A 36 -7.26 2.82 8.11
C GLY A 36 -6.46 2.44 6.87
N ALA A 37 -5.23 2.00 7.04
CA ALA A 37 -4.37 1.58 5.92
C ALA A 37 -4.97 0.38 5.16
N ASP A 38 -5.44 -0.63 5.87
CA ASP A 38 -6.04 -1.82 5.26
C ASP A 38 -7.38 -1.51 4.58
N ILE A 39 -8.24 -0.69 5.20
CA ILE A 39 -9.53 -0.29 4.62
C ILE A 39 -9.33 0.34 3.25
N PHE A 40 -8.36 1.23 3.07
CA PHE A 40 -8.13 1.88 1.78
C PHE A 40 -7.79 0.88 0.67
N VAL A 41 -7.03 -0.17 0.96
CA VAL A 41 -6.71 -1.21 -0.02
C VAL A 41 -7.96 -1.99 -0.44
N PHE A 42 -8.88 -2.26 0.49
CA PHE A 42 -10.12 -2.97 0.17
C PHE A 42 -11.19 -2.10 -0.50
N VAL A 43 -11.19 -0.79 -0.25
CA VAL A 43 -12.13 0.15 -0.89
C VAL A 43 -11.94 0.18 -2.41
N TYR A 44 -10.71 0.12 -2.91
CA TYR A 44 -10.46 0.17 -4.36
C TYR A 44 -11.12 -0.98 -5.14
N PRO A 45 -10.91 -2.27 -4.81
CA PRO A 45 -11.57 -3.36 -5.55
C PRO A 45 -13.09 -3.32 -5.42
N ILE A 46 -13.62 -2.92 -4.26
CA ILE A 46 -15.08 -2.75 -4.08
C ILE A 46 -15.59 -1.66 -5.01
N PHE A 47 -14.94 -0.50 -5.03
CA PHE A 47 -15.31 0.62 -5.90
C PHE A 47 -15.25 0.23 -7.39
N LEU A 48 -14.18 -0.43 -7.81
CA LEU A 48 -14.02 -0.89 -9.19
C LEU A 48 -15.09 -1.93 -9.58
N THR A 49 -15.45 -2.81 -8.64
CA THR A 49 -16.53 -3.78 -8.85
C THR A 49 -17.86 -3.06 -9.09
N PHE A 50 -18.20 -2.08 -8.25
CA PHE A 50 -19.40 -1.28 -8.45
C PHE A 50 -19.38 -0.51 -9.79
N TRP A 51 -18.24 0.06 -10.15
CA TRP A 51 -18.09 0.77 -11.41
C TRP A 51 -18.29 -0.17 -12.61
N TYR A 52 -17.69 -1.34 -12.57
CA TYR A 52 -17.87 -2.37 -13.59
C TYR A 52 -19.33 -2.84 -13.70
N LEU A 53 -19.98 -3.12 -12.57
CA LEU A 53 -21.40 -3.49 -12.52
C LEU A 53 -22.30 -2.39 -13.09
N LYS A 54 -22.03 -1.13 -12.77
CA LYS A 54 -22.73 0.01 -13.38
C LYS A 54 -22.65 -0.05 -14.91
N GLY A 55 -21.47 -0.31 -15.47
CA GLY A 55 -21.29 -0.48 -16.91
C GLY A 55 -22.07 -1.67 -17.49
N ILE A 56 -22.29 -2.74 -16.71
CA ILE A 56 -23.14 -3.86 -17.13
C ILE A 56 -24.61 -3.42 -17.18
N PHE A 57 -25.11 -2.80 -16.11
CA PHE A 57 -26.51 -2.38 -16.02
C PHE A 57 -26.89 -1.31 -17.05
N GLN A 58 -25.96 -0.39 -17.31
CA GLN A 58 -26.16 0.67 -18.30
C GLN A 58 -25.86 0.22 -19.74
N ARG A 59 -25.38 -1.01 -19.94
CA ARG A 59 -24.90 -1.55 -21.21
C ARG A 59 -23.82 -0.67 -21.86
N ASP A 60 -23.08 0.06 -21.03
CA ASP A 60 -22.01 0.96 -21.47
C ASP A 60 -20.67 0.21 -21.49
N LEU A 61 -20.15 0.02 -22.72
CA LEU A 61 -18.88 -0.68 -22.94
C LEU A 61 -17.69 0.16 -22.50
N GLU A 62 -17.76 1.49 -22.58
CA GLU A 62 -16.66 2.36 -22.22
C GLU A 62 -16.43 2.34 -20.69
N VAL A 63 -17.50 2.40 -19.90
CA VAL A 63 -17.42 2.29 -18.44
C VAL A 63 -16.81 0.96 -18.02
N LYS A 64 -17.17 -0.14 -18.69
CA LYS A 64 -16.56 -1.46 -18.42
C LYS A 64 -15.07 -1.52 -18.75
N LYS A 65 -14.68 -0.97 -19.90
CA LYS A 65 -13.29 -0.91 -20.34
C LYS A 65 -12.44 -0.09 -19.36
N GLN A 66 -12.95 1.05 -18.92
CA GLN A 66 -12.29 1.92 -17.94
C GLN A 66 -12.04 1.19 -16.61
N ALA A 67 -13.07 0.57 -16.05
CA ALA A 67 -12.95 -0.20 -14.82
C ALA A 67 -11.93 -1.34 -14.95
N LEU A 68 -11.98 -2.06 -16.07
CA LEU A 68 -11.05 -3.15 -16.35
C LEU A 68 -9.61 -2.65 -16.56
N PHE A 69 -9.43 -1.52 -17.22
CA PHE A 69 -8.14 -0.89 -17.44
C PHE A 69 -7.48 -0.51 -16.09
N ILE A 70 -8.23 0.13 -15.19
CA ILE A 70 -7.74 0.48 -13.85
C ILE A 70 -7.36 -0.80 -13.07
N PHE A 71 -8.23 -1.81 -13.10
CA PHE A 71 -7.98 -3.08 -12.42
C PHE A 71 -6.71 -3.76 -12.92
N LEU A 72 -6.56 -3.91 -14.23
CA LEU A 72 -5.37 -4.54 -14.83
C LEU A 72 -4.10 -3.73 -14.54
N SER A 73 -4.18 -2.41 -14.57
CA SER A 73 -3.05 -1.54 -14.20
C SER A 73 -2.59 -1.79 -12.76
N CYS A 74 -3.53 -1.95 -11.82
CA CYS A 74 -3.21 -2.30 -10.44
C CYS A 74 -2.56 -3.69 -10.34
N VAL A 75 -3.11 -4.69 -11.02
CA VAL A 75 -2.55 -6.06 -10.99
C VAL A 75 -1.12 -6.07 -11.52
N ILE A 76 -0.86 -5.39 -12.64
CA ILE A 76 0.48 -5.28 -13.22
C ILE A 76 1.42 -4.54 -12.26
N ALA A 77 0.97 -3.42 -11.69
CA ALA A 77 1.78 -2.63 -10.76
C ALA A 77 2.17 -3.44 -9.51
N VAL A 78 1.23 -4.21 -8.93
CA VAL A 78 1.50 -5.09 -7.80
C VAL A 78 2.47 -6.21 -8.19
N ALA A 79 2.30 -6.84 -9.35
CA ALA A 79 3.21 -7.88 -9.82
C ALA A 79 4.65 -7.36 -10.00
N VAL A 80 4.80 -6.17 -10.60
CA VAL A 80 6.10 -5.50 -10.74
C VAL A 80 6.68 -5.14 -9.37
N ASN A 81 5.83 -4.69 -8.43
CA ASN A 81 6.25 -4.36 -7.07
C ASN A 81 6.81 -5.59 -6.34
N ILE A 82 6.09 -6.70 -6.35
CA ILE A 82 6.53 -7.97 -5.74
C ILE A 82 7.85 -8.44 -6.37
N ALA A 83 7.97 -8.35 -7.68
CA ALA A 83 9.21 -8.69 -8.37
C ALA A 83 10.37 -7.78 -7.94
N SER A 84 10.14 -6.48 -7.82
CA SER A 84 11.16 -5.51 -7.41
C SER A 84 11.61 -5.69 -5.96
N GLN A 85 10.71 -6.09 -5.06
CA GLN A 85 11.04 -6.38 -3.65
C GLN A 85 12.10 -7.48 -3.49
N GLN A 86 12.24 -8.37 -4.47
CA GLN A 86 13.29 -9.40 -4.43
C GLN A 86 14.70 -8.83 -4.59
N PHE A 87 14.84 -7.65 -5.17
CA PHE A 87 16.12 -6.99 -5.42
C PHE A 87 16.53 -6.02 -4.30
N PHE A 88 15.56 -5.59 -3.48
CA PHE A 88 15.79 -4.63 -2.40
C PHE A 88 15.65 -5.31 -1.05
N ASP A 89 16.61 -5.09 -0.16
CA ASP A 89 16.56 -5.53 1.22
C ASP A 89 16.50 -4.30 2.13
N LYS A 90 15.29 -3.86 2.41
CA LYS A 90 15.05 -2.78 3.37
C LYS A 90 14.14 -3.29 4.46
N GLN A 91 14.68 -3.41 5.66
CA GLN A 91 13.89 -3.79 6.83
C GLN A 91 12.85 -2.72 7.15
N ARG A 92 11.73 -3.13 7.69
CA ARG A 92 10.72 -2.17 8.14
C ARG A 92 11.28 -1.36 9.31
N PRO A 93 11.00 -0.04 9.38
CA PRO A 93 11.50 0.82 10.44
C PRO A 93 11.18 0.31 11.87
N ILE A 94 10.09 -0.43 12.01
CA ILE A 94 9.68 -1.09 13.26
C ILE A 94 10.77 -2.05 13.76
N TYR A 95 11.34 -2.85 12.88
CA TYR A 95 12.39 -3.81 13.22
C TYR A 95 13.77 -3.15 13.36
N GLU A 96 14.02 -2.12 12.54
CA GLU A 96 15.31 -1.43 12.52
C GLU A 96 15.52 -0.58 13.78
N PHE A 97 14.45 0.00 14.34
CA PHE A 97 14.53 0.95 15.44
C PHE A 97 14.07 0.39 16.80
N GLY A 98 13.71 -0.90 16.87
CA GLY A 98 13.24 -1.52 18.10
C GLY A 98 12.03 -0.80 18.72
N ILE A 99 11.22 -0.16 17.87
CA ILE A 99 10.00 0.50 18.33
C ILE A 99 9.02 -0.64 18.65
N GLU A 100 8.75 -0.85 19.94
CA GLU A 100 7.66 -1.70 20.39
C GLU A 100 6.33 -1.08 19.95
N VAL A 101 6.01 -1.23 18.69
CA VAL A 101 4.67 -0.94 18.18
C VAL A 101 3.82 -2.15 18.55
N LEU A 102 2.74 -1.86 19.25
CA LEU A 102 1.69 -2.82 19.57
C LEU A 102 1.55 -3.89 18.48
N ASP A 103 1.56 -5.14 18.90
CA ASP A 103 1.47 -6.41 18.16
C ASP A 103 0.21 -6.52 17.26
N GLN A 104 -0.15 -5.45 16.57
CA GLN A 104 -1.25 -5.44 15.62
C GLN A 104 -0.68 -5.71 14.23
N GLU A 105 -0.39 -6.99 13.98
CA GLU A 105 -0.21 -7.47 12.63
C GLU A 105 -1.48 -7.17 11.82
N THR A 106 -1.34 -6.38 10.79
CA THR A 106 -2.42 -6.19 9.81
C THR A 106 -2.70 -7.53 9.15
N LEU A 107 -3.97 -7.84 8.83
CA LEU A 107 -4.36 -9.10 8.18
C LEU A 107 -3.56 -9.38 6.89
N LEU A 108 -3.15 -8.33 6.19
CA LEU A 108 -2.31 -8.41 4.99
C LEU A 108 -0.85 -8.73 5.30
N HIS A 109 -0.38 -8.45 6.51
CA HIS A 109 1.03 -8.62 6.88
C HIS A 109 1.48 -10.09 6.86
N SER A 110 0.58 -11.02 7.15
CA SER A 110 0.86 -12.46 7.11
C SER A 110 1.04 -13.01 5.69
N PHE A 111 0.58 -12.29 4.67
CA PHE A 111 0.63 -12.71 3.27
C PHE A 111 1.68 -11.98 2.44
N LEU A 112 2.19 -10.84 2.92
CA LEU A 112 3.12 -10.00 2.16
C LEU A 112 4.55 -10.09 2.70
N PRO A 113 5.57 -9.87 1.84
CA PRO A 113 6.97 -9.88 2.26
C PRO A 113 7.25 -8.86 3.37
N THR A 114 8.20 -9.19 4.24
CA THR A 114 8.62 -8.35 5.39
C THR A 114 9.39 -7.08 5.00
N THR A 115 9.66 -6.90 3.71
CA THR A 115 10.37 -5.72 3.18
C THR A 115 9.48 -4.48 3.20
N SER A 116 10.07 -3.33 3.54
CA SER A 116 9.35 -2.05 3.61
C SER A 116 9.32 -1.29 2.29
N PHE A 117 10.11 -1.70 1.32
CA PHE A 117 10.27 -0.98 0.05
C PHE A 117 10.26 -1.95 -1.14
N PRO A 118 9.58 -1.61 -2.25
CA PRO A 118 8.60 -0.54 -2.35
C PRO A 118 7.31 -0.82 -1.58
N SER A 119 6.57 0.25 -1.17
CA SER A 119 5.33 0.11 -0.41
C SER A 119 4.17 -0.34 -1.28
N ASP A 120 3.54 -1.46 -0.94
CA ASP A 120 2.38 -2.00 -1.68
C ASP A 120 1.20 -1.03 -1.73
N HIS A 121 0.91 -0.36 -0.61
CA HIS A 121 -0.16 0.65 -0.51
C HIS A 121 0.11 1.84 -1.44
N ALA A 122 1.34 2.33 -1.47
CA ALA A 122 1.72 3.42 -2.36
C ALA A 122 1.58 3.01 -3.82
N VAL A 123 2.05 1.83 -4.18
CA VAL A 123 1.99 1.32 -5.55
C VAL A 123 0.56 1.20 -6.04
N VAL A 124 -0.35 0.59 -5.24
CA VAL A 124 -1.77 0.47 -5.60
C VAL A 124 -2.42 1.84 -5.75
N THR A 125 -2.20 2.74 -4.78
CA THR A 125 -2.79 4.09 -4.82
C THR A 125 -2.32 4.88 -6.05
N PHE A 126 -1.03 4.86 -6.36
CA PHE A 126 -0.49 5.51 -7.54
C PHE A 126 -0.98 4.88 -8.84
N ALA A 127 -1.07 3.55 -8.91
CA ALA A 127 -1.59 2.86 -10.09
C ALA A 127 -3.05 3.24 -10.37
N VAL A 128 -3.90 3.27 -9.33
CA VAL A 128 -5.30 3.73 -9.46
C VAL A 128 -5.35 5.18 -9.93
N ALA A 129 -4.60 6.07 -9.27
CA ALA A 129 -4.59 7.49 -9.60
C ALA A 129 -4.15 7.73 -11.05
N MET A 130 -3.03 7.14 -11.47
CA MET A 130 -2.52 7.28 -12.83
C MET A 130 -3.44 6.67 -13.88
N ALA A 131 -3.97 5.48 -13.64
CA ALA A 131 -4.91 4.85 -14.56
C ALA A 131 -6.21 5.67 -14.71
N THR A 132 -6.69 6.28 -13.61
CA THR A 132 -7.87 7.15 -13.64
C THR A 132 -7.61 8.45 -14.41
N LEU A 133 -6.39 9.00 -14.38
CA LEU A 133 -6.04 10.19 -15.15
C LEU A 133 -5.91 9.93 -16.66
N LEU A 134 -5.69 8.67 -17.06
CA LEU A 134 -5.47 8.28 -18.45
C LEU A 134 -6.77 7.90 -19.18
N ILE A 135 -7.88 7.81 -18.49
CA ILE A 135 -9.22 7.47 -19.05
C ILE A 135 -10.14 8.69 -19.11
#